data_4267976bb99d24fc77328bd4408a33ad
#
_entry.id   4267976bb99d24fc77328bd4408a33ad
#
_cell.length_a   1.000
_cell.length_b   1.000
_cell.length_c   1.000
_cell.angle_alpha   90.00
_cell.angle_beta   90.00
_cell.angle_gamma   90.00
#
_symmetry.space_group_name_H-M   'P 1'
#
loop_
_entity.id
_entity.type
_entity.pdbx_description
1 polymer ?
#
loop_
_entity_poly.entity_id
_entity_poly.type
_entity_poly.pdbx_seq_one_letter_code
_entity_poly.pdbx_strand_id
1 'polypeptide(L)'
;MSKLCLDFGHGGKDSGAVGHGMKEKDIVLDVGLRTHKILTNAGIDVLLTRSDDTFVGLSDRARKANSWGADLFVSLHNNSGGSP
;
A
#
# COMPACT_ATOMS: atom_id res chain seq x y z
N MET A 1 8.74 1.30 -20.08
CA MET A 1 8.08 0.43 -19.12
C MET A 1 7.38 1.26 -18.07
N SER A 2 6.21 0.84 -17.69
CA SER A 2 5.45 1.57 -16.68
C SER A 2 6.00 1.33 -15.29
N LYS A 3 6.06 2.39 -14.49
CA LYS A 3 6.44 2.35 -13.09
C LYS A 3 5.21 2.58 -12.24
N LEU A 4 4.87 1.63 -11.41
CA LEU A 4 3.69 1.68 -10.54
C LEU A 4 4.13 1.74 -9.08
N CYS A 5 3.68 2.76 -8.38
CA CYS A 5 3.86 2.82 -6.93
C CYS A 5 2.62 2.26 -6.26
N LEU A 6 2.80 1.19 -5.51
CA LEU A 6 1.73 0.53 -4.80
C LEU A 6 1.81 0.95 -3.34
N ASP A 7 0.78 1.66 -2.89
CA ASP A 7 0.73 2.22 -1.55
C ASP A 7 -0.10 1.34 -0.64
N PHE A 8 0.53 0.80 0.40
CA PHE A 8 -0.16 0.03 1.41
C PHE A 8 -0.58 0.97 2.53
N GLY A 9 -1.87 1.27 2.58
CA GLY A 9 -2.40 2.20 3.58
C GLY A 9 -2.09 1.79 5.00
N HIS A 10 -1.93 2.80 5.87
CA HIS A 10 -1.69 2.62 7.29
C HIS A 10 -0.34 1.97 7.60
N GLY A 11 -0.20 1.35 8.76
CA GLY A 11 1.02 0.67 9.17
C GLY A 11 1.52 1.16 10.51
N GLY A 12 2.25 0.29 11.25
CA GLY A 12 2.82 0.63 12.53
C GLY A 12 1.77 1.15 13.52
N LYS A 13 1.95 2.38 13.99
CA LYS A 13 1.06 3.03 14.95
C LYS A 13 -0.33 3.36 14.36
N ASP A 14 -0.45 3.39 13.04
CA ASP A 14 -1.71 3.65 12.35
C ASP A 14 -2.30 2.33 11.89
N SER A 15 -3.25 1.80 12.65
CA SER A 15 -3.87 0.51 12.34
C SER A 15 -4.90 0.60 11.22
N GLY A 16 -5.38 1.80 10.90
CA GLY A 16 -6.55 1.97 10.06
C GLY A 16 -7.80 1.46 10.78
N ALA A 17 -8.80 1.06 10.02
CA ALA A 17 -10.03 0.51 10.60
C ALA A 17 -9.74 -0.82 11.31
N VAL A 18 -10.43 -1.05 12.43
CA VAL A 18 -10.32 -2.28 13.21
C VAL A 18 -11.71 -2.88 13.37
N GLY A 19 -11.84 -4.15 13.04
CA GLY A 19 -13.11 -4.85 13.19
C GLY A 19 -12.89 -6.35 13.14
N HIS A 20 -13.73 -7.08 13.87
CA HIS A 20 -13.68 -8.54 13.89
C HIS A 20 -12.31 -9.11 14.24
N GLY A 21 -11.57 -8.40 15.11
CA GLY A 21 -10.23 -8.81 15.51
C GLY A 21 -9.15 -8.57 14.45
N MET A 22 -9.49 -7.89 13.38
CA MET A 22 -8.55 -7.62 12.27
C MET A 22 -8.27 -6.13 12.16
N LYS A 23 -7.07 -5.81 11.76
CA LYS A 23 -6.64 -4.42 11.52
C LYS A 23 -6.44 -4.20 10.03
N GLU A 24 -6.92 -3.07 9.53
CA GLU A 24 -6.80 -2.74 8.11
C GLU A 24 -5.34 -2.83 7.63
N LYS A 25 -4.39 -2.33 8.43
CA LYS A 25 -2.98 -2.34 8.05
C LYS A 25 -2.46 -3.75 7.73
N ASP A 26 -2.94 -4.75 8.46
CA ASP A 26 -2.49 -6.13 8.28
C ASP A 26 -3.12 -6.76 7.04
N ILE A 27 -4.39 -6.48 6.80
CA ILE A 27 -5.10 -6.96 5.61
C ILE A 27 -4.47 -6.36 4.36
N VAL A 28 -4.24 -5.06 4.37
CA VAL A 28 -3.64 -4.35 3.25
C VAL A 28 -2.23 -4.85 2.96
N LEU A 29 -1.46 -5.11 4.01
CA LEU A 29 -0.11 -5.64 3.84
C LEU A 29 -0.12 -7.01 3.17
N ASP A 30 -0.98 -7.92 3.64
CA ASP A 30 -1.09 -9.27 3.08
C ASP A 30 -1.53 -9.25 1.62
N VAL A 31 -2.63 -8.57 1.34
CA VAL A 31 -3.16 -8.46 -0.03
C VAL A 31 -2.17 -7.72 -0.92
N GLY A 32 -1.56 -6.68 -0.41
CA GLY A 32 -0.62 -5.86 -1.15
C GLY A 32 0.64 -6.63 -1.56
N LEU A 33 1.19 -7.44 -0.65
CA LEU A 33 2.37 -8.23 -0.98
C LEU A 33 2.06 -9.30 -2.03
N ARG A 34 0.87 -9.89 -1.99
CA ARG A 34 0.43 -10.83 -3.03
C ARG A 34 0.27 -10.12 -4.37
N THR A 35 -0.32 -8.95 -4.37
CA THR A 35 -0.49 -8.13 -5.57
C THR A 35 0.88 -7.74 -6.16
N HIS A 36 1.81 -7.32 -5.30
CA HIS A 36 3.16 -6.98 -5.71
C HIS A 36 3.82 -8.15 -6.45
N LYS A 37 3.70 -9.35 -5.91
CA LYS A 37 4.29 -10.53 -6.54
C LYS A 37 3.70 -10.80 -7.93
N ILE A 38 2.39 -10.68 -8.06
CA ILE A 38 1.70 -10.88 -9.34
C ILE A 38 2.19 -9.85 -10.36
N LEU A 39 2.25 -8.58 -9.96
CA LEU A 39 2.65 -7.50 -10.87
C LEU A 39 4.11 -7.62 -11.29
N THR A 40 4.99 -7.93 -10.36
CA THR A 40 6.41 -8.08 -10.70
C THR A 40 6.67 -9.28 -11.59
N ASN A 41 5.94 -10.36 -11.37
CA ASN A 41 6.01 -11.53 -12.24
C ASN A 41 5.51 -11.23 -13.65
N ALA A 42 4.63 -10.25 -13.79
CA ALA A 42 4.14 -9.79 -15.10
C ALA A 42 5.09 -8.78 -15.79
N GLY A 43 6.21 -8.46 -15.14
CA GLY A 43 7.21 -7.57 -15.74
C GLY A 43 6.97 -6.09 -15.45
N ILE A 44 6.12 -5.76 -14.49
CA ILE A 44 5.85 -4.38 -14.12
C ILE A 44 6.83 -3.95 -13.03
N ASP A 45 7.41 -2.75 -13.17
CA ASP A 45 8.25 -2.17 -12.13
C ASP A 45 7.35 -1.62 -11.03
N VAL A 46 7.47 -2.16 -9.82
CA VAL A 46 6.61 -1.79 -8.70
C VAL A 46 7.46 -1.32 -7.52
N LEU A 47 7.13 -0.12 -7.01
CA LEU A 47 7.69 0.39 -5.77
C LEU A 47 6.62 0.28 -4.70
N LEU A 48 6.99 -0.22 -3.53
CA LEU A 48 6.09 -0.27 -2.37
C LEU A 48 6.37 0.89 -1.44
N THR A 49 5.32 1.52 -0.92
CA THR A 49 5.50 2.56 0.10
C THR A 49 5.97 1.97 1.42
N ARG A 50 5.50 0.77 1.73
CA ARG A 50 6.02 -0.05 2.82
C ARG A 50 5.92 -1.52 2.45
N SER A 51 6.73 -2.34 3.06
CA SER A 51 6.73 -3.79 2.81
C SER A 51 6.58 -4.58 4.11
N ASP A 52 6.37 -3.89 5.22
CA ASP A 52 6.20 -4.48 6.54
C ASP A 52 5.24 -3.62 7.36
N ASP A 53 5.13 -3.90 8.66
CA ASP A 53 4.25 -3.16 9.57
C ASP A 53 4.94 -1.89 10.08
N THR A 54 5.24 -0.99 9.16
CA THR A 54 5.91 0.29 9.44
C THR A 54 4.97 1.43 9.10
N PHE A 55 5.01 2.49 9.91
CA PHE A 55 4.26 3.70 9.62
C PHE A 55 5.00 4.55 8.59
N VAL A 56 4.28 4.97 7.56
CA VAL A 56 4.77 5.93 6.56
C VAL A 56 3.74 7.03 6.43
N GLY A 57 4.15 8.27 6.63
CA GLY A 57 3.24 9.41 6.55
C GLY A 57 2.73 9.63 5.13
N LEU A 58 1.56 10.28 5.02
CA LEU A 58 0.93 10.51 3.71
C LEU A 58 1.85 11.30 2.77
N SER A 59 2.48 12.36 3.29
CA SER A 59 3.40 13.16 2.50
C SER A 59 4.61 12.35 2.02
N ASP A 60 5.11 11.47 2.88
CA ASP A 60 6.26 10.63 2.56
C ASP A 60 5.93 9.61 1.49
N ARG A 61 4.71 9.08 1.49
CA ARG A 61 4.26 8.14 0.47
C ARG A 61 4.25 8.81 -0.91
N ALA A 62 3.68 10.01 -0.98
CA ALA A 62 3.65 10.77 -2.23
C ALA A 62 5.05 11.15 -2.69
N ARG A 63 5.90 11.58 -1.77
CA ARG A 63 7.28 11.97 -2.09
C ARG A 63 8.07 10.78 -2.63
N LYS A 64 7.89 9.62 -2.03
CA LYS A 64 8.56 8.40 -2.47
C LYS A 64 8.18 8.05 -3.91
N ALA A 65 6.89 8.11 -4.22
CA ALA A 65 6.41 7.84 -5.58
C ALA A 65 6.97 8.85 -6.59
N ASN A 66 6.93 10.13 -6.22
CA ASN A 66 7.40 11.21 -7.09
C ASN A 66 8.91 11.12 -7.34
N SER A 67 9.68 10.85 -6.30
CA SER A 67 11.14 10.75 -6.41
C SER A 67 11.56 9.57 -7.28
N TRP A 68 10.80 8.50 -7.26
CA TRP A 68 11.06 7.34 -8.09
C TRP A 68 10.61 7.54 -9.54
N GLY A 69 9.71 8.48 -9.78
CA GLY A 69 9.16 8.73 -11.09
C GLY A 69 8.03 7.79 -11.46
N ALA A 70 7.15 7.51 -10.51
CA ALA A 70 6.01 6.64 -10.76
C ALA A 70 5.10 7.21 -11.84
N ASP A 71 4.68 6.35 -12.75
CA ASP A 71 3.68 6.71 -13.76
C ASP A 71 2.27 6.59 -13.19
N LEU A 72 2.09 5.71 -12.20
CA LEU A 72 0.81 5.45 -11.59
C LEU A 72 1.00 5.21 -10.10
N PHE A 73 0.12 5.79 -9.30
CA PHE A 73 0.09 5.61 -7.86
C PHE A 73 -1.24 4.94 -7.49
N VAL A 74 -1.16 3.75 -6.91
CA VAL A 74 -2.35 2.99 -6.51
C VAL A 74 -2.28 2.74 -5.01
N SER A 75 -3.29 3.20 -4.30
CA SER A 75 -3.38 3.03 -2.86
C SER A 75 -4.39 1.96 -2.52
N LEU A 76 -3.97 1.02 -1.68
CA LEU A 76 -4.83 -0.07 -1.21
C LEU A 76 -5.34 0.23 0.18
N HIS A 77 -6.64 0.16 0.34
CA HIS A 77 -7.34 0.31 1.61
C HIS A 77 -8.45 -0.71 1.69
N ASN A 78 -8.82 -1.06 2.92
CA ASN A 78 -9.97 -1.92 3.17
C ASN A 78 -11.04 -1.11 3.88
N ASN A 79 -12.11 -0.78 3.17
CA ASN A 79 -13.23 -0.07 3.77
C ASN A 79 -14.10 -1.05 4.54
N SER A 80 -13.98 -1.02 5.86
CA SER A 80 -14.81 -1.88 6.70
C SER A 80 -15.99 -1.10 7.23
N GLY A 81 -17.18 -1.48 6.79
CA GLY A 81 -18.43 -1.06 7.41
C GLY A 81 -18.73 0.42 7.37
N GLY A 82 -17.99 1.17 6.71
CA GLY A 82 -18.26 2.57 6.59
C GLY A 82 -18.69 2.91 5.20
N SER A 83 -19.51 3.87 5.08
CA SER A 83 -19.65 4.50 3.79
C SER A 83 -18.41 5.32 3.52
N PRO A 84 -18.11 5.54 2.31
CA PRO A 84 -17.04 6.44 1.98
C PRO A 84 -17.34 7.84 2.50
#